data_ba782f1ec07f3d2f03fd4acc02c93f6b
#
_entry.id   ba782f1ec07f3d2f03fd4acc02c93f6b
#
_cell.length_a   1.000
_cell.length_b   1.000
_cell.length_c   1.000
_cell.angle_alpha   90.00
_cell.angle_beta   90.00
_cell.angle_gamma   90.00
#
_symmetry.space_group_name_H-M   'P 1'
#
loop_
_entity.id
_entity.type
_entity.pdbx_description
1 polymer ?
#
loop_
_entity_poly.entity_id
_entity_poly.type
_entity_poly.pdbx_seq_one_letter_code
_entity_poly.pdbx_strand_id
1 'polypeptide(L)'
;MGEFASCIEENLSFVNARQADDHSCRPIHQPQETSTMLDTVKRISVYQPTQVGLKFPELPSFATHAEERKHRKERLVAACRAFAQQGFDYGFAGHLTVRDPERPQLYWTNPMCVHFSQVKVSNLILVDHDGKVVEGEYAVNRAGFVLHAAVHDAHPDIIAMCHAHTLYGTAFAALGKKLEPITQDAAAFFEDHVVIGDEAGQVAVEVQGGHKVANAFKGVKAAIHQNHGLLTASRHSIEAAAFWFIALERCCQQQLLIDATGLTPKLVPADRSRYSREHVGSEYIGWLHFQTIYDQLAKTQPDMFE
;
A
#
# COMPACT_ATOMS: atom_id res chain seq x y z
N MET A 1 45.65 38.19 -10.21
CA MET A 1 45.54 39.43 -9.45
C MET A 1 44.25 39.25 -8.64
N GLY A 2 44.29 38.98 -7.45
CA GLY A 2 44.75 39.45 -6.18
C GLY A 2 43.59 39.19 -5.25
N GLU A 3 43.69 38.29 -4.26
CA GLU A 3 44.10 38.55 -2.88
C GLU A 3 43.00 39.26 -2.09
N PHE A 4 42.55 38.95 -0.87
CA PHE A 4 43.14 38.46 0.39
C PHE A 4 41.94 37.98 1.24
N ALA A 5 41.88 36.89 1.93
CA ALA A 5 42.55 36.41 3.13
C ALA A 5 42.23 37.12 4.46
N SER A 6 41.83 36.27 5.42
CA SER A 6 42.21 36.20 6.86
C SER A 6 41.45 37.15 7.83
N CYS A 7 41.06 36.69 9.01
CA CYS A 7 41.72 36.36 10.28
C CYS A 7 40.68 35.88 11.28
N ILE A 8 40.72 34.75 11.91
CA ILE A 8 41.52 34.25 13.06
C ILE A 8 41.15 34.85 14.43
N GLU A 9 40.78 33.92 15.33
CA GLU A 9 41.12 33.77 16.77
C GLU A 9 40.56 34.83 17.76
N GLU A 10 40.24 34.53 18.91
CA GLU A 10 40.46 33.61 20.06
C GLU A 10 39.56 34.07 21.20
N ASN A 11 39.11 33.24 22.10
CA ASN A 11 39.66 33.11 23.43
C ASN A 11 38.88 32.13 24.31
N LEU A 12 39.69 31.27 24.91
CA LEU A 12 39.44 30.37 26.05
C LEU A 12 39.42 31.16 27.38
N SER A 13 38.62 30.67 28.33
CA SER A 13 39.13 30.39 29.73
C SER A 13 38.00 29.84 30.61
N PHE A 14 38.18 28.66 31.08
CA PHE A 14 38.32 28.11 32.43
C PHE A 14 37.44 28.73 33.52
N VAL A 15 36.70 27.87 34.25
CA VAL A 15 36.99 27.47 35.64
C VAL A 15 36.11 26.32 36.09
N ASN A 16 36.75 25.33 36.74
CA ASN A 16 36.23 24.18 37.51
C ASN A 16 35.40 24.58 38.74
N ALA A 17 34.44 23.72 39.16
CA ALA A 17 34.44 23.10 40.49
C ALA A 17 33.22 22.21 40.75
N ARG A 18 33.51 20.93 41.00
CA ARG A 18 33.04 19.99 42.07
C ARG A 18 31.56 19.73 42.34
N GLN A 19 31.22 18.47 42.04
CA GLN A 19 30.53 17.43 42.87
C GLN A 19 29.51 17.89 43.92
N ALA A 20 28.29 17.34 43.78
CA ALA A 20 27.55 16.69 44.86
C ALA A 20 26.55 15.68 44.28
N ASP A 21 26.64 14.46 44.77
CA ASP A 21 25.70 13.37 44.55
C ASP A 21 24.32 13.73 45.08
N ASP A 22 23.27 13.45 44.28
CA ASP A 22 21.96 13.17 44.86
C ASP A 22 21.23 12.11 44.05
N HIS A 23 21.01 10.99 44.72
CA HIS A 23 20.14 9.92 44.28
C HIS A 23 18.70 10.36 44.48
N SER A 24 17.91 10.59 43.38
CA SER A 24 16.50 10.30 43.49
C SER A 24 15.76 10.35 42.12
N CYS A 25 14.94 9.35 41.94
CA CYS A 25 13.77 9.29 41.04
C CYS A 25 14.01 9.34 39.54
N ARG A 26 14.10 8.16 38.94
CA ARG A 26 13.74 7.96 37.55
C ARG A 26 12.25 8.33 37.36
N PRO A 27 11.91 9.17 36.39
CA PRO A 27 10.51 9.32 36.01
C PRO A 27 10.05 8.02 35.35
N ILE A 28 8.94 7.50 35.88
CA ILE A 28 8.17 6.42 35.31
C ILE A 28 7.86 6.83 33.86
N HIS A 29 8.33 6.07 32.90
CA HIS A 29 7.91 6.15 31.51
C HIS A 29 6.39 5.95 31.50
N GLN A 30 5.64 7.01 31.38
CA GLN A 30 4.27 6.95 30.86
C GLN A 30 4.38 6.45 29.43
N PRO A 31 3.62 5.41 29.03
CA PRO A 31 3.53 5.04 27.64
C PRO A 31 2.98 6.26 26.89
N GLN A 32 3.78 6.86 26.02
CA GLN A 32 3.25 7.76 25.01
C GLN A 32 2.20 6.97 24.24
N GLU A 33 0.94 7.35 24.39
CA GLU A 33 -0.13 6.93 23.50
C GLU A 33 0.32 7.32 22.08
N THR A 34 0.84 6.37 21.35
CA THR A 34 0.97 6.45 19.91
C THR A 34 -0.43 6.46 19.36
N SER A 35 -1.03 7.65 19.30
CA SER A 35 -2.20 7.90 18.47
C SER A 35 -1.79 7.47 17.06
N THR A 36 -2.25 6.30 16.65
CA THR A 36 -1.90 5.74 15.36
C THR A 36 -2.44 6.67 14.28
N MET A 37 -1.77 6.75 13.13
CA MET A 37 -2.24 7.47 11.93
C MET A 37 -3.72 7.16 11.62
N LEU A 38 -4.17 5.96 11.97
CA LEU A 38 -5.52 5.45 11.89
C LEU A 38 -6.55 6.21 12.71
N ASP A 39 -6.22 6.59 13.95
CA ASP A 39 -7.13 7.36 14.80
C ASP A 39 -7.34 8.76 14.24
N THR A 40 -6.33 9.34 13.62
CA THR A 40 -6.42 10.62 12.94
C THR A 40 -7.28 10.52 11.68
N VAL A 41 -7.11 9.47 10.88
CA VAL A 41 -7.88 9.20 9.66
C VAL A 41 -9.35 8.87 9.98
N LYS A 42 -9.60 8.12 11.06
CA LYS A 42 -10.96 7.81 11.53
C LYS A 42 -11.75 9.07 11.89
N ARG A 43 -11.10 10.09 12.46
CA ARG A 43 -11.75 11.35 12.86
C ARG A 43 -12.20 12.22 11.68
N ILE A 44 -11.61 12.03 10.50
CA ILE A 44 -11.91 12.84 9.30
C ILE A 44 -12.94 12.15 8.39
N SER A 45 -13.26 10.88 8.64
CA SER A 45 -14.16 10.12 7.77
C SER A 45 -15.59 10.66 7.79
N VAL A 46 -16.10 11.03 6.62
CA VAL A 46 -17.49 11.43 6.40
C VAL A 46 -18.49 10.27 6.55
N TYR A 47 -18.01 9.04 6.59
CA TYR A 47 -18.81 7.82 6.67
C TYR A 47 -18.99 7.28 8.10
N GLN A 48 -18.64 8.05 9.12
CA GLN A 48 -18.89 7.68 10.52
C GLN A 48 -20.40 7.71 10.82
N PRO A 49 -20.93 6.69 11.54
CA PRO A 49 -22.32 6.74 12.00
C PRO A 49 -22.56 7.95 12.88
N THR A 50 -23.66 8.65 12.65
CA THR A 50 -24.08 9.81 13.48
C THR A 50 -24.81 9.40 14.76
N GLN A 51 -25.19 8.12 14.87
CA GLN A 51 -25.92 7.57 16.03
C GLN A 51 -25.11 6.45 16.68
N VAL A 52 -25.07 6.44 18.00
CA VAL A 52 -24.45 5.38 18.82
C VAL A 52 -25.29 4.09 18.73
N GLY A 53 -24.63 2.94 18.66
CA GLY A 53 -25.27 1.62 18.68
C GLY A 53 -25.73 1.09 17.32
N LEU A 54 -25.48 1.84 16.23
CA LEU A 54 -25.65 1.30 14.88
C LEU A 54 -24.51 0.31 14.56
N LYS A 55 -24.85 -0.77 13.82
CA LYS A 55 -23.85 -1.70 13.30
C LYS A 55 -22.99 -1.00 12.25
N PHE A 56 -21.71 -0.95 12.50
CA PHE A 56 -20.73 -0.36 11.60
C PHE A 56 -19.41 -1.09 11.76
N PRO A 57 -18.64 -1.32 10.66
CA PRO A 57 -17.36 -1.99 10.75
C PRO A 57 -16.37 -1.22 11.65
N GLU A 58 -15.72 -1.93 12.55
CA GLU A 58 -14.69 -1.38 13.44
C GLU A 58 -13.32 -1.87 12.98
N LEU A 59 -12.32 -1.00 13.13
CA LEU A 59 -10.95 -1.37 12.87
C LEU A 59 -10.53 -2.50 13.82
N PRO A 60 -9.88 -3.55 13.30
CA PRO A 60 -9.46 -4.65 14.15
C PRO A 60 -8.38 -4.20 15.14
N SER A 61 -8.42 -4.78 16.34
CA SER A 61 -7.37 -4.70 17.34
C SER A 61 -6.94 -6.12 17.71
N PHE A 62 -5.66 -6.32 17.97
CA PHE A 62 -5.09 -7.65 18.21
C PHE A 62 -4.35 -7.66 19.53
N ALA A 63 -4.54 -8.70 20.33
CA ALA A 63 -3.80 -8.89 21.58
C ALA A 63 -2.40 -9.49 21.32
N THR A 64 -2.21 -10.19 20.20
CA THR A 64 -0.97 -10.89 19.87
C THR A 64 -0.62 -10.77 18.39
N HIS A 65 0.67 -10.89 18.06
CA HIS A 65 1.11 -10.99 16.65
C HIS A 65 0.54 -12.21 15.94
N ALA A 66 0.24 -13.29 16.66
CA ALA A 66 -0.37 -14.48 16.06
C ALA A 66 -1.80 -14.20 15.57
N GLU A 67 -2.61 -13.47 16.34
CA GLU A 67 -3.94 -13.03 15.94
C GLU A 67 -3.88 -12.08 14.74
N GLU A 68 -2.97 -11.12 14.76
CA GLU A 68 -2.77 -10.19 13.66
C GLU A 68 -2.30 -10.90 12.40
N ARG A 69 -1.35 -11.86 12.51
CA ARG A 69 -0.89 -12.68 11.39
C ARG A 69 -2.02 -13.49 10.77
N LYS A 70 -2.85 -14.12 11.61
CA LYS A 70 -4.03 -14.85 11.13
C LYS A 70 -4.95 -13.93 10.34
N HIS A 71 -5.27 -12.77 10.90
CA HIS A 71 -6.10 -11.77 10.24
C HIS A 71 -5.50 -11.34 8.89
N ARG A 72 -4.23 -10.96 8.86
CA ARG A 72 -3.55 -10.53 7.62
C ARG A 72 -3.56 -11.62 6.54
N LYS A 73 -3.35 -12.89 6.91
CA LYS A 73 -3.43 -14.03 5.98
C LYS A 73 -4.83 -14.21 5.41
N GLU A 74 -5.85 -14.20 6.26
CA GLU A 74 -7.27 -14.32 5.84
C GLU A 74 -7.66 -13.18 4.89
N ARG A 75 -7.25 -11.94 5.19
CA ARG A 75 -7.52 -10.77 4.34
C ARG A 75 -6.73 -10.81 3.03
N LEU A 76 -5.50 -11.32 3.04
CA LEU A 76 -4.72 -11.52 1.82
C LEU A 76 -5.39 -12.53 0.87
N VAL A 77 -5.89 -13.65 1.41
CA VAL A 77 -6.65 -14.63 0.62
C VAL A 77 -7.92 -14.00 0.05
N ALA A 78 -8.65 -13.25 0.88
CA ALA A 78 -9.84 -12.55 0.41
C ALA A 78 -9.53 -11.54 -0.70
N ALA A 79 -8.38 -10.85 -0.63
CA ALA A 79 -7.94 -9.94 -1.69
C ALA A 79 -7.65 -10.70 -3.01
N CYS A 80 -6.99 -11.88 -2.94
CA CYS A 80 -6.79 -12.74 -4.12
C CYS A 80 -8.14 -13.18 -4.72
N ARG A 81 -9.06 -13.66 -3.88
CA ARG A 81 -10.40 -14.08 -4.32
C ARG A 81 -11.21 -12.92 -4.91
N ALA A 82 -11.10 -11.72 -4.33
CA ALA A 82 -11.71 -10.51 -4.87
C ALA A 82 -11.15 -10.19 -6.26
N PHE A 83 -9.84 -10.30 -6.46
CA PHE A 83 -9.20 -10.09 -7.75
C PHE A 83 -9.71 -11.09 -8.80
N ALA A 84 -9.86 -12.37 -8.45
CA ALA A 84 -10.46 -13.35 -9.35
C ALA A 84 -11.90 -13.00 -9.72
N GLN A 85 -12.72 -12.53 -8.78
CA GLN A 85 -14.10 -12.08 -9.08
C GLN A 85 -14.14 -10.88 -10.02
N GLN A 86 -13.11 -10.03 -10.01
CA GLN A 86 -12.99 -8.88 -10.90
C GLN A 86 -12.36 -9.22 -12.27
N GLY A 87 -11.92 -10.48 -12.47
CA GLY A 87 -11.21 -10.88 -13.69
C GLY A 87 -9.76 -10.38 -13.75
N PHE A 88 -9.11 -10.18 -12.59
CA PHE A 88 -7.71 -9.74 -12.49
C PHE A 88 -6.74 -10.91 -12.36
N ASP A 89 -7.08 -12.04 -12.95
CA ASP A 89 -6.45 -13.35 -12.80
C ASP A 89 -5.80 -13.85 -14.09
N TYR A 90 -5.16 -12.97 -14.85
CA TYR A 90 -4.48 -13.32 -16.09
C TYR A 90 -3.31 -14.29 -15.84
N GLY A 91 -3.60 -15.58 -15.86
CA GLY A 91 -2.66 -16.65 -15.57
C GLY A 91 -2.06 -16.55 -14.15
N PHE A 92 -0.73 -16.44 -14.07
CA PHE A 92 0.00 -16.18 -12.82
C PHE A 92 0.58 -14.76 -12.75
N ALA A 93 0.13 -13.86 -13.62
CA ALA A 93 0.63 -12.49 -13.73
C ALA A 93 -0.04 -11.58 -12.70
N GLY A 94 0.13 -11.88 -11.43
CA GLY A 94 -0.34 -11.09 -10.32
C GLY A 94 0.22 -11.58 -9.00
N HIS A 95 0.48 -10.64 -8.10
CA HIS A 95 0.97 -10.95 -6.76
C HIS A 95 0.54 -9.88 -5.76
N LEU A 96 0.15 -10.36 -4.59
CA LEU A 96 -0.23 -9.54 -3.47
C LEU A 96 0.69 -9.88 -2.31
N THR A 97 1.13 -8.87 -1.56
CA THR A 97 2.00 -9.08 -0.41
C THR A 97 1.46 -8.37 0.82
N VAL A 98 1.65 -8.98 1.98
CA VAL A 98 1.42 -8.33 3.27
C VAL A 98 2.56 -8.65 4.23
N ARG A 99 3.09 -7.64 4.90
CA ARG A 99 4.18 -7.75 5.86
C ARG A 99 3.76 -8.59 7.07
N ASP A 100 4.63 -9.51 7.53
CA ASP A 100 4.40 -10.26 8.76
C ASP A 100 4.50 -9.31 9.97
N PRO A 101 3.54 -9.34 10.92
CA PRO A 101 3.52 -8.37 12.02
C PRO A 101 4.63 -8.55 13.06
N GLU A 102 5.16 -9.75 13.21
CA GLU A 102 6.22 -10.07 14.18
C GLU A 102 7.61 -10.05 13.54
N ARG A 103 7.67 -10.42 12.25
CA ARG A 103 8.89 -10.51 11.44
C ARG A 103 8.78 -9.54 10.28
N PRO A 104 8.96 -8.22 10.48
CA PRO A 104 8.64 -7.19 9.48
C PRO A 104 9.52 -7.23 8.22
N GLN A 105 10.59 -8.03 8.22
CA GLN A 105 11.43 -8.32 7.04
C GLN A 105 10.90 -9.48 6.19
N LEU A 106 9.79 -10.12 6.59
CA LEU A 106 9.17 -11.23 5.88
C LEU A 106 7.77 -10.84 5.40
N TYR A 107 7.33 -11.44 4.30
CA TYR A 107 6.10 -11.08 3.60
C TYR A 107 5.29 -12.33 3.26
N TRP A 108 4.02 -12.34 3.64
CA TRP A 108 3.05 -13.33 3.15
C TRP A 108 2.62 -12.95 1.74
N THR A 109 2.55 -13.95 0.83
CA THR A 109 2.13 -13.75 -0.55
C THR A 109 1.41 -14.99 -1.09
N ASN A 110 0.68 -14.80 -2.20
CA ASN A 110 0.06 -15.91 -2.91
C ASN A 110 1.11 -16.80 -3.59
N PRO A 111 0.87 -18.11 -3.66
CA PRO A 111 1.77 -19.04 -4.32
C PRO A 111 1.77 -18.85 -5.84
N MET A 112 2.91 -19.11 -6.49
CA MET A 112 3.01 -19.15 -7.95
C MET A 112 2.19 -20.30 -8.53
N CYS A 113 1.55 -20.08 -9.67
CA CYS A 113 0.75 -21.08 -10.40
C CYS A 113 -0.47 -21.65 -9.65
N VAL A 114 -0.92 -20.97 -8.58
CA VAL A 114 -2.22 -21.18 -7.98
C VAL A 114 -3.14 -20.05 -8.41
N HIS A 115 -4.25 -20.38 -9.06
CA HIS A 115 -5.23 -19.40 -9.53
C HIS A 115 -5.78 -18.59 -8.36
N PHE A 116 -5.97 -17.29 -8.50
CA PHE A 116 -6.43 -16.43 -7.41
C PHE A 116 -7.72 -16.94 -6.76
N SER A 117 -8.64 -17.52 -7.53
CA SER A 117 -9.86 -18.14 -7.00
C SER A 117 -9.63 -19.44 -6.20
N GLN A 118 -8.42 -19.96 -6.17
CA GLN A 118 -8.05 -21.18 -5.46
C GLN A 118 -7.07 -20.95 -4.31
N VAL A 119 -6.66 -19.69 -4.10
CA VAL A 119 -5.77 -19.34 -2.97
C VAL A 119 -6.52 -19.57 -1.65
N LYS A 120 -5.87 -20.26 -0.71
CA LYS A 120 -6.35 -20.56 0.65
C LYS A 120 -5.31 -20.12 1.69
N VAL A 121 -5.72 -19.98 2.94
CA VAL A 121 -4.80 -19.62 4.04
C VAL A 121 -3.66 -20.63 4.18
N SER A 122 -3.95 -21.93 3.98
CA SER A 122 -2.95 -23.01 4.08
C SER A 122 -1.93 -23.04 2.96
N ASN A 123 -2.21 -22.46 1.80
CA ASN A 123 -1.26 -22.44 0.67
C ASN A 123 -0.50 -21.13 0.51
N LEU A 124 -0.73 -20.14 1.37
CA LEU A 124 0.09 -18.93 1.40
C LEU A 124 1.54 -19.27 1.76
N ILE A 125 2.47 -18.55 1.17
CA ILE A 125 3.89 -18.67 1.45
C ILE A 125 4.44 -17.42 2.13
N LEU A 126 5.41 -17.62 3.04
CA LEU A 126 6.16 -16.55 3.67
C LEU A 126 7.53 -16.47 3.01
N VAL A 127 7.91 -15.29 2.55
CA VAL A 127 9.15 -15.07 1.80
C VAL A 127 9.98 -13.95 2.41
N ASP A 128 11.30 -14.02 2.25
CA ASP A 128 12.21 -12.93 2.59
C ASP A 128 12.42 -11.97 1.39
N HIS A 129 13.20 -10.92 1.60
CA HIS A 129 13.47 -9.89 0.57
C HIS A 129 14.15 -10.42 -0.70
N ASP A 130 14.87 -11.55 -0.62
CA ASP A 130 15.50 -12.20 -1.78
C ASP A 130 14.53 -13.13 -2.54
N GLY A 131 13.29 -13.25 -2.05
CA GLY A 131 12.28 -14.16 -2.59
C GLY A 131 12.53 -15.62 -2.20
N LYS A 132 13.27 -15.89 -1.12
CA LYS A 132 13.42 -17.24 -0.57
C LYS A 132 12.19 -17.57 0.28
N VAL A 133 11.59 -18.72 0.01
CA VAL A 133 10.47 -19.23 0.81
C VAL A 133 10.98 -19.70 2.17
N VAL A 134 10.46 -19.08 3.24
CA VAL A 134 10.77 -19.37 4.64
C VAL A 134 9.74 -20.33 5.24
N GLU A 135 8.45 -20.16 4.86
CA GLU A 135 7.34 -21.04 5.25
C GLU A 135 6.46 -21.31 4.03
N GLY A 136 5.90 -22.50 3.95
CA GLY A 136 5.01 -22.96 2.87
C GLY A 136 5.71 -23.93 1.91
N GLU A 137 4.93 -24.52 1.00
CA GLU A 137 5.39 -25.60 0.10
C GLU A 137 5.42 -25.18 -1.37
N TYR A 138 4.96 -23.98 -1.69
CA TYR A 138 4.85 -23.48 -3.06
C TYR A 138 5.99 -22.54 -3.43
N ALA A 139 6.25 -22.42 -4.72
CA ALA A 139 7.19 -21.45 -5.26
C ALA A 139 6.61 -20.01 -5.23
N VAL A 140 7.49 -19.03 -5.12
CA VAL A 140 7.16 -17.61 -5.30
C VAL A 140 7.32 -17.20 -6.77
N ASN A 141 6.49 -16.29 -7.26
CA ASN A 141 6.75 -15.58 -8.51
C ASN A 141 7.87 -14.55 -8.27
N ARG A 142 9.13 -14.99 -8.45
CA ARG A 142 10.32 -14.19 -8.11
C ARG A 142 10.38 -12.87 -8.88
N ALA A 143 10.03 -12.87 -10.16
CA ALA A 143 10.08 -11.66 -10.99
C ALA A 143 9.14 -10.56 -10.47
N GLY A 144 7.91 -10.96 -10.10
CA GLY A 144 6.96 -10.04 -9.49
C GLY A 144 7.35 -9.64 -8.07
N PHE A 145 7.84 -10.59 -7.29
CA PHE A 145 8.18 -10.36 -5.87
C PHE A 145 9.32 -9.36 -5.69
N VAL A 146 10.33 -9.32 -6.56
CA VAL A 146 11.45 -8.36 -6.50
C VAL A 146 10.97 -6.91 -6.47
N LEU A 147 9.91 -6.57 -7.22
CA LEU A 147 9.32 -5.22 -7.20
C LEU A 147 8.70 -4.89 -5.84
N HIS A 148 7.95 -5.84 -5.26
CA HIS A 148 7.32 -5.66 -3.95
C HIS A 148 8.37 -5.60 -2.84
N ALA A 149 9.37 -6.47 -2.85
CA ALA A 149 10.45 -6.48 -1.87
C ALA A 149 11.18 -5.14 -1.84
N ALA A 150 11.55 -4.60 -3.00
CA ALA A 150 12.24 -3.31 -3.08
C ALA A 150 11.40 -2.14 -2.50
N VAL A 151 10.08 -2.14 -2.72
CA VAL A 151 9.19 -1.13 -2.14
C VAL A 151 9.07 -1.32 -0.63
N HIS A 152 8.85 -2.55 -0.18
CA HIS A 152 8.77 -2.85 1.25
C HIS A 152 10.04 -2.51 2.02
N ASP A 153 11.22 -2.72 1.42
CA ASP A 153 12.51 -2.40 2.05
C ASP A 153 12.74 -0.89 2.12
N ALA A 154 12.41 -0.17 1.05
CA ALA A 154 12.55 1.29 1.01
C ALA A 154 11.51 2.03 1.87
N HIS A 155 10.37 1.40 2.13
CA HIS A 155 9.23 1.97 2.87
C HIS A 155 8.75 1.00 3.96
N PRO A 156 9.41 0.98 5.13
CA PRO A 156 9.03 0.10 6.25
C PRO A 156 7.61 0.33 6.77
N ASP A 157 7.02 1.48 6.50
CA ASP A 157 5.65 1.86 6.83
C ASP A 157 4.61 1.22 5.89
N ILE A 158 5.02 0.73 4.70
CA ILE A 158 4.11 0.02 3.81
C ILE A 158 3.85 -1.40 4.34
N ILE A 159 2.59 -1.67 4.64
CA ILE A 159 2.11 -2.95 5.18
C ILE A 159 1.78 -3.94 4.05
N ALA A 160 1.17 -3.47 2.97
CA ALA A 160 0.69 -4.35 1.90
C ALA A 160 0.83 -3.71 0.52
N MET A 161 0.94 -4.56 -0.50
CA MET A 161 0.97 -4.16 -1.90
C MET A 161 0.16 -5.13 -2.77
N CYS A 162 -0.38 -4.60 -3.87
CA CYS A 162 -1.07 -5.35 -4.89
C CYS A 162 -0.56 -4.99 -6.28
N HIS A 163 -0.42 -6.02 -7.12
CA HIS A 163 -0.14 -5.91 -8.55
C HIS A 163 -0.88 -7.01 -9.32
N ALA A 164 -1.43 -6.67 -10.46
CA ALA A 164 -1.96 -7.62 -11.43
C ALA A 164 -1.97 -7.00 -12.84
N HIS A 165 -1.96 -7.85 -13.87
CA HIS A 165 -2.09 -7.43 -15.26
C HIS A 165 -3.55 -7.39 -15.66
N THR A 166 -4.19 -6.27 -15.43
CA THR A 166 -5.62 -6.06 -15.70
C THR A 166 -5.84 -5.43 -17.07
N LEU A 167 -6.99 -5.64 -17.67
CA LEU A 167 -7.26 -5.22 -19.05
C LEU A 167 -7.17 -3.69 -19.23
N TYR A 168 -7.87 -2.93 -18.42
CA TYR A 168 -7.89 -1.48 -18.55
C TYR A 168 -6.66 -0.81 -17.93
N GLY A 169 -6.13 -1.36 -16.86
CA GLY A 169 -4.90 -0.88 -16.23
C GLY A 169 -3.69 -1.00 -17.12
N THR A 170 -3.52 -2.15 -17.81
CA THR A 170 -2.42 -2.33 -18.76
C THR A 170 -2.62 -1.48 -20.02
N ALA A 171 -3.86 -1.38 -20.54
CA ALA A 171 -4.16 -0.51 -21.67
C ALA A 171 -3.91 0.96 -21.34
N PHE A 172 -4.32 1.42 -20.16
CA PHE A 172 -4.07 2.80 -19.73
C PHE A 172 -2.58 3.05 -19.46
N ALA A 173 -1.88 2.09 -18.84
CA ALA A 173 -0.45 2.17 -18.60
C ALA A 173 0.37 2.36 -19.88
N ALA A 174 -0.08 1.79 -21.01
CA ALA A 174 0.56 1.99 -22.31
C ALA A 174 0.54 3.45 -22.81
N LEU A 175 -0.35 4.29 -22.28
CA LEU A 175 -0.41 5.72 -22.60
C LEU A 175 0.68 6.54 -21.89
N GLY A 176 1.31 6.02 -20.83
CA GLY A 176 2.35 6.71 -20.06
C GLY A 176 1.88 8.03 -19.44
N LYS A 177 0.59 8.18 -19.17
CA LYS A 177 0.01 9.40 -18.61
C LYS A 177 -0.59 9.20 -17.22
N LYS A 178 -0.73 10.30 -16.46
CA LYS A 178 -1.45 10.31 -15.20
C LYS A 178 -2.95 10.18 -15.42
N LEU A 179 -3.62 9.60 -14.43
CA LEU A 179 -5.07 9.63 -14.34
C LEU A 179 -5.54 11.07 -14.08
N GLU A 180 -6.55 11.51 -14.80
CA GLU A 180 -7.17 12.82 -14.64
C GLU A 180 -8.36 12.74 -13.67
N PRO A 181 -8.66 13.79 -12.90
CA PRO A 181 -9.79 13.81 -11.98
C PRO A 181 -11.12 14.01 -12.72
N ILE A 182 -11.48 13.06 -13.60
CA ILE A 182 -12.69 13.09 -14.43
C ILE A 182 -13.95 12.69 -13.66
N THR A 183 -13.80 12.00 -12.54
CA THR A 183 -14.87 11.57 -11.66
C THR A 183 -14.46 11.76 -10.19
N GLN A 184 -15.41 11.62 -9.25
CA GLN A 184 -15.11 11.63 -7.82
C GLN A 184 -14.16 10.48 -7.44
N ASP A 185 -14.35 9.29 -8.04
CA ASP A 185 -13.49 8.13 -7.79
C ASP A 185 -12.05 8.40 -8.29
N ALA A 186 -11.88 8.99 -9.47
CA ALA A 186 -10.57 9.38 -9.98
C ALA A 186 -9.93 10.50 -9.15
N ALA A 187 -10.73 11.43 -8.61
CA ALA A 187 -10.26 12.47 -7.71
C ALA A 187 -9.70 11.92 -6.38
N ALA A 188 -10.10 10.70 -5.96
CA ALA A 188 -9.50 10.01 -4.80
C ALA A 188 -8.01 9.68 -5.01
N PHE A 189 -7.53 9.66 -6.25
CA PHE A 189 -6.12 9.46 -6.62
C PHE A 189 -5.39 10.77 -6.98
N PHE A 190 -6.03 11.92 -6.86
CA PHE A 190 -5.44 13.20 -7.23
C PHE A 190 -4.21 13.53 -6.38
N GLU A 191 -3.05 13.75 -7.02
CA GLU A 191 -1.75 13.94 -6.35
C GLU A 191 -1.35 12.77 -5.43
N ASP A 192 -1.94 11.57 -5.61
CA ASP A 192 -1.70 10.39 -4.80
C ASP A 192 -1.45 9.14 -5.67
N HIS A 193 -0.97 9.40 -6.88
CA HIS A 193 -0.46 8.38 -7.78
C HIS A 193 0.67 8.93 -8.65
N VAL A 194 1.50 8.03 -9.16
CA VAL A 194 2.62 8.35 -10.06
C VAL A 194 2.60 7.48 -11.29
N VAL A 195 3.30 7.94 -12.34
CA VAL A 195 3.61 7.14 -13.53
C VAL A 195 5.09 6.78 -13.49
N ILE A 196 5.40 5.50 -13.67
CA ILE A 196 6.75 4.97 -13.76
C ILE A 196 7.02 4.65 -15.24
N GLY A 197 7.92 5.40 -15.89
CA GLY A 197 8.02 5.41 -17.37
C GLY A 197 9.31 4.88 -17.97
N ASP A 198 10.43 4.95 -17.27
CA ASP A 198 11.75 4.85 -17.91
C ASP A 198 12.18 3.45 -18.38
N GLU A 199 11.52 2.39 -17.95
CA GLU A 199 11.84 1.00 -18.31
C GLU A 199 10.58 0.26 -18.76
N ALA A 200 9.79 0.94 -19.56
CA ALA A 200 8.49 0.49 -20.03
C ALA A 200 8.52 -0.92 -20.60
N GLY A 201 7.77 -1.82 -19.96
CA GLY A 201 7.56 -3.19 -20.43
C GLY A 201 8.70 -4.18 -20.11
N GLN A 202 9.77 -3.78 -19.43
CA GLN A 202 10.79 -4.73 -18.99
C GLN A 202 10.32 -5.49 -17.74
N VAL A 203 10.52 -6.82 -17.79
CA VAL A 203 10.40 -7.64 -16.58
C VAL A 203 11.54 -7.27 -15.64
N ALA A 204 11.23 -6.87 -14.41
CA ALA A 204 12.25 -6.60 -13.39
C ALA A 204 12.92 -7.93 -13.00
N VAL A 205 14.03 -8.25 -13.64
CA VAL A 205 14.86 -9.42 -13.33
C VAL A 205 15.94 -9.07 -12.32
N GLU A 206 16.21 -7.78 -12.14
CA GLU A 206 17.30 -7.27 -11.30
C GLU A 206 16.79 -6.28 -10.25
N VAL A 207 17.48 -6.24 -9.11
CA VAL A 207 17.21 -5.36 -7.95
C VAL A 207 17.17 -3.87 -8.35
N GLN A 208 17.88 -3.45 -9.41
CA GLN A 208 17.90 -2.06 -9.88
C GLN A 208 16.53 -1.58 -10.40
N GLY A 209 15.76 -2.43 -11.08
CA GLY A 209 14.38 -2.09 -11.50
C GLY A 209 13.46 -1.88 -10.30
N GLY A 210 13.66 -2.64 -9.21
CA GLY A 210 12.93 -2.49 -7.95
C GLY A 210 13.13 -1.13 -7.28
N HIS A 211 14.36 -0.57 -7.30
CA HIS A 211 14.64 0.73 -6.66
C HIS A 211 13.89 1.91 -7.31
N LYS A 212 13.68 1.89 -8.62
CA LYS A 212 12.89 2.93 -9.30
C LYS A 212 11.43 2.89 -8.89
N VAL A 213 10.86 1.68 -8.84
CA VAL A 213 9.49 1.49 -8.35
C VAL A 213 9.37 1.91 -6.90
N ALA A 214 10.34 1.53 -6.05
CA ALA A 214 10.39 1.93 -4.66
C ALA A 214 10.39 3.45 -4.47
N ASN A 215 11.26 4.16 -5.20
CA ASN A 215 11.32 5.63 -5.15
C ASN A 215 10.00 6.30 -5.58
N ALA A 216 9.26 5.67 -6.48
CA ALA A 216 7.98 6.19 -6.94
C ALA A 216 6.90 6.17 -5.85
N PHE A 217 6.93 5.20 -4.92
CA PHE A 217 5.94 5.08 -3.84
C PHE A 217 6.15 6.03 -2.66
N LYS A 218 7.07 6.98 -2.75
CA LYS A 218 7.28 7.97 -1.70
C LYS A 218 6.04 8.85 -1.52
N GLY A 219 5.23 8.54 -0.50
CA GLY A 219 4.07 9.33 -0.11
C GLY A 219 2.80 9.15 -0.94
N VAL A 220 2.76 8.19 -1.89
CA VAL A 220 1.58 7.89 -2.69
C VAL A 220 1.09 6.45 -2.46
N LYS A 221 -0.19 6.18 -2.78
CA LYS A 221 -0.79 4.85 -2.66
C LYS A 221 -0.85 4.06 -3.95
N ALA A 222 -0.62 4.69 -5.11
CA ALA A 222 -0.78 4.04 -6.40
C ALA A 222 0.32 4.41 -7.39
N ALA A 223 0.65 3.49 -8.29
CA ALA A 223 1.52 3.72 -9.42
C ALA A 223 0.98 3.06 -10.69
N ILE A 224 1.14 3.76 -11.80
CA ILE A 224 0.88 3.28 -13.15
C ILE A 224 2.24 3.00 -13.77
N HIS A 225 2.58 1.72 -13.91
CA HIS A 225 3.85 1.29 -14.49
C HIS A 225 3.66 1.18 -16.00
N GLN A 226 4.28 2.11 -16.74
CA GLN A 226 4.11 2.24 -18.19
C GLN A 226 4.40 0.91 -18.90
N ASN A 227 3.50 0.54 -19.84
CA ASN A 227 3.53 -0.71 -20.62
C ASN A 227 3.56 -2.00 -19.77
N HIS A 228 3.17 -1.93 -18.49
CA HIS A 228 3.21 -3.10 -17.62
C HIS A 228 1.86 -3.28 -16.88
N GLY A 229 1.44 -2.32 -16.07
CA GLY A 229 0.19 -2.43 -15.32
C GLY A 229 0.12 -1.50 -14.12
N LEU A 230 -0.72 -1.87 -13.17
CA LEU A 230 -0.99 -1.08 -11.98
C LEU A 230 -0.34 -1.67 -10.74
N LEU A 231 0.07 -0.80 -9.82
CA LEU A 231 0.49 -1.18 -8.47
C LEU A 231 -0.24 -0.29 -7.46
N THR A 232 -0.61 -0.88 -6.34
CA THR A 232 -1.09 -0.13 -5.18
C THR A 232 -0.36 -0.58 -3.92
N ALA A 233 -0.21 0.34 -2.98
CA ALA A 233 0.42 0.10 -1.69
C ALA A 233 -0.42 0.72 -0.58
N SER A 234 -0.44 0.08 0.58
CA SER A 234 -1.11 0.59 1.77
C SER A 234 -0.19 0.55 2.98
N ARG A 235 -0.24 1.62 3.74
CA ARG A 235 0.42 1.74 5.05
C ARG A 235 -0.46 1.24 6.19
N HIS A 236 -1.64 0.78 5.82
CA HIS A 236 -2.65 0.36 6.78
C HIS A 236 -2.95 -1.14 6.70
N SER A 237 -3.38 -1.64 5.54
CA SER A 237 -3.86 -3.01 5.41
C SER A 237 -3.88 -3.52 3.97
N ILE A 238 -3.94 -4.84 3.81
CA ILE A 238 -4.12 -5.45 2.49
C ILE A 238 -5.51 -5.13 1.91
N GLU A 239 -6.51 -4.96 2.75
CA GLU A 239 -7.87 -4.58 2.35
C GLU A 239 -7.86 -3.22 1.63
N ALA A 240 -7.17 -2.23 2.21
CA ALA A 240 -7.05 -0.92 1.60
C ALA A 240 -6.26 -0.98 0.28
N ALA A 241 -5.13 -1.69 0.24
CA ALA A 241 -4.36 -1.86 -0.99
C ALA A 241 -5.18 -2.52 -2.10
N ALA A 242 -5.93 -3.58 -1.77
CA ALA A 242 -6.77 -4.31 -2.73
C ALA A 242 -7.95 -3.47 -3.23
N PHE A 243 -8.64 -2.75 -2.34
CA PHE A 243 -9.72 -1.86 -2.76
C PHE A 243 -9.22 -0.76 -3.69
N TRP A 244 -8.09 -0.12 -3.36
CA TRP A 244 -7.52 0.93 -4.20
C TRP A 244 -7.06 0.39 -5.56
N PHE A 245 -6.63 -0.87 -5.63
CA PHE A 245 -6.32 -1.51 -6.90
C PHE A 245 -7.58 -1.66 -7.77
N ILE A 246 -8.67 -2.18 -7.21
CA ILE A 246 -9.98 -2.31 -7.89
C ILE A 246 -10.49 -0.94 -8.36
N ALA A 247 -10.39 0.06 -7.49
CA ALA A 247 -10.82 1.43 -7.80
C ALA A 247 -9.97 2.06 -8.92
N LEU A 248 -8.64 1.85 -8.90
CA LEU A 248 -7.71 2.37 -9.91
C LEU A 248 -7.99 1.76 -11.29
N GLU A 249 -8.19 0.44 -11.36
CA GLU A 249 -8.58 -0.26 -12.60
C GLU A 249 -9.87 0.31 -13.17
N ARG A 250 -10.88 0.51 -12.33
CA ARG A 250 -12.16 1.13 -12.72
C ARG A 250 -11.96 2.56 -13.22
N CYS A 251 -11.10 3.36 -12.59
CA CYS A 251 -10.79 4.71 -13.06
C CYS A 251 -10.07 4.70 -14.42
N CYS A 252 -9.14 3.75 -14.64
CA CYS A 252 -8.49 3.55 -15.93
C CYS A 252 -9.53 3.22 -17.02
N GLN A 253 -10.48 2.34 -16.73
CA GLN A 253 -11.58 2.04 -17.65
C GLN A 253 -12.40 3.28 -18.00
N GLN A 254 -12.81 4.05 -16.99
CA GLN A 254 -13.59 5.29 -17.18
C GLN A 254 -12.82 6.30 -18.04
N GLN A 255 -11.53 6.50 -17.78
CA GLN A 255 -10.69 7.42 -18.54
C GLN A 255 -10.57 6.99 -20.01
N LEU A 256 -10.30 5.70 -20.28
CA LEU A 256 -10.21 5.17 -21.64
C LEU A 256 -11.53 5.33 -22.41
N LEU A 257 -12.67 5.09 -21.77
CA LEU A 257 -13.99 5.26 -22.38
C LEU A 257 -14.27 6.73 -22.73
N ILE A 258 -13.89 7.66 -21.88
CA ILE A 258 -14.06 9.10 -22.14
C ILE A 258 -13.09 9.56 -23.22
N ASP A 259 -11.82 9.16 -23.16
CA ASP A 259 -10.82 9.49 -24.18
C ASP A 259 -11.24 8.99 -25.57
N ALA A 260 -11.85 7.81 -25.66
CA ALA A 260 -12.37 7.24 -26.91
C ALA A 260 -13.49 8.07 -27.55
N THR A 261 -14.17 8.93 -26.82
CA THR A 261 -15.20 9.84 -27.37
C THR A 261 -14.62 10.97 -28.22
N GLY A 262 -13.34 11.30 -28.03
CA GLY A 262 -12.69 12.48 -28.61
C GLY A 262 -13.17 13.81 -28.02
N LEU A 263 -14.02 13.79 -27.01
CA LEU A 263 -14.51 14.98 -26.33
C LEU A 263 -13.60 15.37 -25.16
N THR A 264 -13.45 16.65 -24.90
CA THR A 264 -12.70 17.13 -23.73
C THR A 264 -13.53 16.95 -22.47
N PRO A 265 -13.08 16.17 -21.46
CA PRO A 265 -13.81 15.98 -20.23
C PRO A 265 -13.82 17.27 -19.39
N LYS A 266 -14.89 17.43 -18.61
CA LYS A 266 -14.97 18.47 -17.60
C LYS A 266 -14.35 17.94 -16.30
N LEU A 267 -13.15 18.38 -15.99
CA LEU A 267 -12.42 17.90 -14.82
C LEU A 267 -12.99 18.44 -13.50
N VAL A 268 -12.88 17.64 -12.44
CA VAL A 268 -13.11 18.10 -11.06
C VAL A 268 -12.00 19.11 -10.71
N PRO A 269 -12.33 20.33 -10.24
CA PRO A 269 -11.34 21.32 -9.87
C PRO A 269 -10.33 20.80 -8.83
N ALA A 270 -9.09 21.30 -8.88
CA ALA A 270 -7.98 20.79 -8.06
C ALA A 270 -8.25 20.85 -6.55
N ASP A 271 -8.86 21.94 -6.07
CA ASP A 271 -9.25 22.11 -4.66
C ASP A 271 -10.26 21.03 -4.21
N ARG A 272 -11.27 20.75 -5.05
CA ARG A 272 -12.26 19.69 -4.80
C ARG A 272 -11.68 18.30 -4.96
N SER A 273 -10.72 18.11 -5.85
CA SER A 273 -10.01 16.84 -6.00
C SER A 273 -9.17 16.53 -4.76
N ARG A 274 -8.46 17.53 -4.18
CA ARG A 274 -7.75 17.35 -2.91
C ARG A 274 -8.71 17.03 -1.76
N TYR A 275 -9.84 17.73 -1.70
CA TYR A 275 -10.88 17.44 -0.71
C TYR A 275 -11.39 15.99 -0.85
N SER A 276 -11.65 15.53 -2.09
CA SER A 276 -12.07 14.14 -2.34
C SER A 276 -10.99 13.15 -1.93
N ARG A 277 -9.71 13.39 -2.28
CA ARG A 277 -8.60 12.54 -1.86
C ARG A 277 -8.54 12.41 -0.32
N GLU A 278 -8.68 13.50 0.40
CA GLU A 278 -8.57 13.52 1.87
C GLU A 278 -9.75 12.83 2.56
N HIS A 279 -10.96 12.96 2.04
CA HIS A 279 -12.18 12.50 2.70
C HIS A 279 -12.66 11.12 2.22
N VAL A 280 -12.50 10.82 0.92
CA VAL A 280 -12.95 9.55 0.34
C VAL A 280 -11.81 8.72 -0.23
N GLY A 281 -10.60 9.29 -0.37
CA GLY A 281 -9.41 8.62 -0.88
C GLY A 281 -8.47 8.07 0.21
N SER A 282 -8.84 8.16 1.48
CA SER A 282 -7.98 7.74 2.59
C SER A 282 -7.86 6.21 2.70
N GLU A 283 -6.81 5.74 3.37
CA GLU A 283 -6.59 4.33 3.63
C GLU A 283 -7.71 3.68 4.46
N TYR A 284 -8.24 4.42 5.44
CA TYR A 284 -9.41 3.98 6.21
C TYR A 284 -10.62 3.73 5.32
N ILE A 285 -10.88 4.59 4.35
CA ILE A 285 -11.99 4.42 3.42
C ILE A 285 -11.75 3.22 2.49
N GLY A 286 -10.53 3.01 2.03
CA GLY A 286 -10.16 1.80 1.30
C GLY A 286 -10.42 0.53 2.09
N TRP A 287 -10.01 0.51 3.36
CA TRP A 287 -10.32 -0.59 4.29
C TRP A 287 -11.83 -0.78 4.47
N LEU A 288 -12.58 0.31 4.69
CA LEU A 288 -14.02 0.26 4.93
C LEU A 288 -14.80 -0.29 3.72
N HIS A 289 -14.46 0.15 2.52
CA HIS A 289 -15.05 -0.37 1.29
C HIS A 289 -14.78 -1.87 1.10
N PHE A 290 -13.59 -2.34 1.44
CA PHE A 290 -13.25 -3.74 1.30
C PHE A 290 -14.05 -4.65 2.25
N GLN A 291 -14.58 -4.14 3.38
CA GLN A 291 -15.38 -4.96 4.29
C GLN A 291 -16.61 -5.56 3.60
N THR A 292 -17.25 -4.83 2.70
CA THR A 292 -18.42 -5.37 1.95
C THR A 292 -18.02 -6.51 1.00
N ILE A 293 -16.83 -6.41 0.39
CA ILE A 293 -16.27 -7.45 -0.48
C ILE A 293 -15.90 -8.67 0.36
N TYR A 294 -15.22 -8.45 1.49
CA TYR A 294 -14.82 -9.52 2.40
C TYR A 294 -16.01 -10.29 2.95
N ASP A 295 -17.04 -9.61 3.43
CA ASP A 295 -18.24 -10.25 4.00
C ASP A 295 -18.97 -11.11 2.96
N GLN A 296 -19.02 -10.64 1.72
CA GLN A 296 -19.60 -11.41 0.62
C GLN A 296 -18.75 -12.67 0.32
N LEU A 297 -17.41 -12.53 0.26
CA LEU A 297 -16.50 -13.66 0.02
C LEU A 297 -16.52 -14.66 1.17
N ALA A 298 -16.46 -14.22 2.42
CA ALA A 298 -16.50 -15.07 3.59
C ALA A 298 -17.79 -15.93 3.64
N LYS A 299 -18.89 -15.37 3.15
CA LYS A 299 -20.18 -16.07 3.07
C LYS A 299 -20.25 -17.06 1.92
N THR A 300 -19.70 -16.73 0.76
CA THR A 300 -19.87 -17.51 -0.48
C THR A 300 -18.72 -18.47 -0.78
N GLN A 301 -17.55 -18.24 -0.20
CA GLN A 301 -16.31 -19.00 -0.41
C GLN A 301 -15.61 -19.31 0.91
N PRO A 302 -16.29 -20.00 1.87
CA PRO A 302 -15.71 -20.28 3.19
C PRO A 302 -14.46 -21.18 3.16
N ASP A 303 -14.23 -21.90 2.07
CA ASP A 303 -13.04 -22.70 1.83
C ASP A 303 -11.74 -21.86 1.78
N MET A 304 -11.85 -20.57 1.61
CA MET A 304 -10.69 -19.68 1.61
C MET A 304 -9.94 -19.65 2.95
N PHE A 305 -10.60 -20.03 4.04
CA PHE A 305 -10.02 -20.06 5.39
C PHE A 305 -9.31 -21.39 5.76
N GLU A 306 -9.38 -22.39 4.88
CA GLU A 306 -8.69 -23.68 5.07
C GLU A 306 -7.16 -23.58 5.01
#